data_12569f1319f451d315e80cb158d25ba8
#
_entry.id   12569f1319f451d315e80cb158d25ba8
#
_cell.length_a   1.000
_cell.length_b   1.000
_cell.length_c   1.000
_cell.angle_alpha   90.00
_cell.angle_beta   90.00
_cell.angle_gamma   90.00
#
_symmetry.space_group_name_H-M   'P 1'
#
loop_
_entity.id
_entity.type
_entity.pdbx_description
1 polymer ?
#
loop_
_entity_poly.entity_id
_entity_poly.type
_entity_poly.pdbx_seq_one_letter_code
_entity_poly.pdbx_strand_id
1 'polypeptide(L)'
;MRIGVLAVQGNFREHAAVLRRLGAEPVEVRKPEQLEGLDGLIIPGGESTAIMRLVRLYGLEDAIREFARPVFGTCAGMILLDRNHLGVLDLEVARNAYGRQVASFEADLELDGDERPLRGVFIRAPRVANVGTAVDVLADLDGEPVLLRDGRILVASFHPELTDDTRVHERFLDLVREEASRLPGASLAKEASERREGQYSRTDERRSRSILQPATSGAGEARLRSAGGGAGQGGENVRA
;
A
#
# COMPACT_ATOMS: atom_id res chain seq x y z
N MET A 1 1.19 -5.09 4.00
CA MET A 1 0.54 -3.86 4.51
C MET A 1 -0.89 -3.86 4.05
N ARG A 2 -1.83 -3.61 4.98
CA ARG A 2 -3.26 -3.50 4.70
C ARG A 2 -3.64 -2.03 4.66
N ILE A 3 -4.00 -1.52 3.50
CA ILE A 3 -4.30 -0.10 3.28
C ILE A 3 -5.80 0.06 3.00
N GLY A 4 -6.48 0.80 3.87
CA GLY A 4 -7.86 1.18 3.66
C GLY A 4 -8.00 2.14 2.48
N VAL A 5 -9.04 1.99 1.68
CA VAL A 5 -9.45 2.99 0.69
C VAL A 5 -10.91 3.31 0.95
N LEU A 6 -11.20 4.58 1.24
CA LEU A 6 -12.57 5.03 1.51
C LEU A 6 -13.43 4.83 0.26
N ALA A 7 -14.34 3.85 0.30
CA ALA A 7 -15.08 3.35 -0.86
C ALA A 7 -16.57 3.77 -0.85
N VAL A 8 -16.86 4.97 -0.36
CA VAL A 8 -18.23 5.52 -0.34
C VAL A 8 -18.58 6.23 -1.64
N GLN A 9 -17.60 6.90 -2.29
CA GLN A 9 -17.74 7.56 -3.59
C GLN A 9 -16.35 7.94 -4.12
N GLY A 10 -16.18 8.08 -5.46
CA GLY A 10 -14.95 8.56 -6.10
C GLY A 10 -14.03 7.45 -6.61
N ASN A 11 -12.76 7.79 -6.85
CA ASN A 11 -11.76 6.95 -7.55
C ASN A 11 -11.12 5.88 -6.65
N PHE A 12 -11.88 5.24 -5.76
CA PHE A 12 -11.34 4.25 -4.82
C PHE A 12 -10.80 2.98 -5.52
N ARG A 13 -11.36 2.62 -6.69
CA ARG A 13 -10.93 1.43 -7.46
C ARG A 13 -9.56 1.64 -8.10
N GLU A 14 -9.30 2.83 -8.59
CA GLU A 14 -8.05 3.26 -9.20
C GLU A 14 -6.93 3.25 -8.15
N HIS A 15 -7.15 3.82 -6.97
CA HIS A 15 -6.22 3.71 -5.84
C HIS A 15 -5.96 2.26 -5.44
N ALA A 16 -7.02 1.44 -5.35
CA ALA A 16 -6.86 0.02 -5.02
C ALA A 16 -6.04 -0.74 -6.08
N ALA A 17 -6.16 -0.37 -7.36
CA ALA A 17 -5.36 -0.96 -8.44
C ALA A 17 -3.87 -0.59 -8.30
N VAL A 18 -3.55 0.68 -8.00
CA VAL A 18 -2.17 1.12 -7.75
C VAL A 18 -1.57 0.39 -6.54
N LEU A 19 -2.30 0.30 -5.43
CA LEU A 19 -1.86 -0.40 -4.21
C LEU A 19 -1.51 -1.87 -4.49
N ARG A 20 -2.34 -2.59 -5.30
CA ARG A 20 -2.03 -3.98 -5.69
C ARG A 20 -0.76 -4.07 -6.53
N ARG A 21 -0.53 -3.15 -7.47
CA ARG A 21 0.72 -3.10 -8.25
C ARG A 21 1.95 -2.93 -7.36
N LEU A 22 1.80 -2.19 -6.25
CA LEU A 22 2.85 -1.95 -5.25
C LEU A 22 2.95 -3.04 -4.18
N GLY A 23 2.19 -4.13 -4.30
CA GLY A 23 2.23 -5.26 -3.37
C GLY A 23 1.55 -5.00 -2.03
N ALA A 24 0.74 -3.93 -1.90
CA ALA A 24 -0.12 -3.69 -0.74
C ALA A 24 -1.50 -4.35 -0.92
N GLU A 25 -2.15 -4.69 0.20
CA GLU A 25 -3.50 -5.23 0.24
C GLU A 25 -4.52 -4.09 0.43
N PRO A 26 -5.27 -3.67 -0.59
CA PRO A 26 -6.30 -2.66 -0.44
C PRO A 26 -7.56 -3.25 0.21
N VAL A 27 -8.09 -2.52 1.20
CA VAL A 27 -9.34 -2.83 1.90
C VAL A 27 -10.35 -1.73 1.65
N GLU A 28 -11.50 -2.03 1.06
CA GLU A 28 -12.55 -1.05 0.86
C GLU A 28 -13.22 -0.70 2.20
N VAL A 29 -13.15 0.58 2.58
CA VAL A 29 -13.72 1.10 3.82
C VAL A 29 -15.04 1.82 3.55
N ARG A 30 -16.12 1.33 4.15
CA ARG A 30 -17.47 1.90 4.10
C ARG A 30 -18.12 2.03 5.48
N LYS A 31 -17.49 1.46 6.53
CA LYS A 31 -17.96 1.46 7.90
C LYS A 31 -16.78 1.63 8.86
N PRO A 32 -16.99 2.22 10.05
CA PRO A 32 -15.94 2.46 11.04
C PRO A 32 -15.14 1.20 11.42
N GLU A 33 -15.80 0.06 11.59
CA GLU A 33 -15.16 -1.18 12.02
C GLU A 33 -14.10 -1.69 11.03
N GLN A 34 -14.20 -1.28 9.77
CA GLN A 34 -13.26 -1.65 8.72
C GLN A 34 -11.93 -0.89 8.78
N LEU A 35 -11.83 0.14 9.64
CA LEU A 35 -10.57 0.85 9.92
C LEU A 35 -9.67 0.07 10.88
N GLU A 36 -10.20 -0.90 11.60
CA GLU A 36 -9.45 -1.70 12.55
C GLU A 36 -8.38 -2.56 11.85
N GLY A 37 -7.16 -2.52 12.40
CA GLY A 37 -6.03 -3.30 11.89
C GLY A 37 -5.52 -2.88 10.51
N LEU A 38 -5.87 -1.68 10.04
CA LEU A 38 -5.25 -1.07 8.87
C LEU A 38 -3.94 -0.38 9.23
N ASP A 39 -3.00 -0.44 8.29
CA ASP A 39 -1.70 0.22 8.41
C ASP A 39 -1.75 1.68 7.92
N GLY A 40 -2.71 2.04 7.07
CA GLY A 40 -2.94 3.38 6.54
C GLY A 40 -4.30 3.49 5.84
N LEU A 41 -4.71 4.73 5.50
CA LEU A 41 -5.99 5.03 4.86
C LEU A 41 -5.80 5.98 3.68
N ILE A 42 -6.42 5.68 2.54
CA ILE A 42 -6.56 6.59 1.40
C ILE A 42 -7.99 7.14 1.35
N ILE A 43 -8.12 8.46 1.24
CA ILE A 43 -9.37 9.17 0.98
C ILE A 43 -9.31 9.69 -0.47
N PRO A 44 -10.04 9.06 -1.40
CA PRO A 44 -9.92 9.34 -2.82
C PRO A 44 -10.53 10.66 -3.24
N GLY A 45 -10.17 11.11 -4.44
CA GLY A 45 -10.86 12.16 -5.16
C GLY A 45 -12.29 11.76 -5.54
N GLY A 46 -13.12 12.77 -5.78
CA GLY A 46 -14.52 12.62 -6.12
C GLY A 46 -15.29 13.92 -5.89
N GLU A 47 -16.58 13.83 -5.55
CA GLU A 47 -17.38 14.99 -5.19
C GLU A 47 -17.35 15.17 -3.66
N SER A 48 -16.64 16.22 -3.17
CA SER A 48 -16.34 16.40 -1.74
C SER A 48 -17.60 16.51 -0.86
N THR A 49 -18.65 17.19 -1.34
CA THR A 49 -19.91 17.32 -0.59
C THR A 49 -20.63 15.98 -0.46
N ALA A 50 -20.65 15.17 -1.55
CA ALA A 50 -21.25 13.85 -1.53
C ALA A 50 -20.46 12.91 -0.62
N ILE A 51 -19.12 12.90 -0.72
CA ILE A 51 -18.26 12.08 0.13
C ILE A 51 -18.47 12.45 1.60
N MET A 52 -18.45 13.74 1.95
CA MET A 52 -18.65 14.19 3.34
C MET A 52 -20.02 13.80 3.89
N ARG A 53 -21.06 13.93 3.07
CA ARG A 53 -22.41 13.48 3.44
C ARG A 53 -22.46 11.98 3.73
N LEU A 54 -21.80 11.15 2.91
CA LEU A 54 -21.76 9.70 3.10
C LEU A 54 -20.89 9.31 4.30
N VAL A 55 -19.76 9.99 4.51
CA VAL A 55 -18.91 9.82 5.70
C VAL A 55 -19.72 10.04 6.98
N ARG A 56 -20.53 11.09 7.04
CA ARG A 56 -21.44 11.36 8.18
C ARG A 56 -22.54 10.33 8.29
N LEU A 57 -23.18 9.99 7.18
CA LEU A 57 -24.29 9.02 7.14
C LEU A 57 -23.87 7.64 7.66
N TYR A 58 -22.64 7.22 7.34
CA TYR A 58 -22.12 5.91 7.75
C TYR A 58 -21.32 5.94 9.07
N GLY A 59 -21.31 7.08 9.78
CA GLY A 59 -20.62 7.21 11.06
C GLY A 59 -19.10 7.17 10.99
N LEU A 60 -18.52 7.46 9.82
CA LEU A 60 -17.08 7.42 9.58
C LEU A 60 -16.35 8.68 10.03
N GLU A 61 -17.05 9.78 10.32
CA GLU A 61 -16.43 11.10 10.57
C GLU A 61 -15.47 11.05 11.77
N ASP A 62 -15.93 10.61 12.93
CA ASP A 62 -15.11 10.55 14.14
C ASP A 62 -14.04 9.46 14.01
N ALA A 63 -14.40 8.31 13.43
CA ALA A 63 -13.46 7.21 13.21
C ALA A 63 -12.26 7.61 12.31
N ILE A 64 -12.48 8.46 11.30
CA ILE A 64 -11.39 9.00 10.46
C ILE A 64 -10.59 10.07 11.23
N ARG A 65 -11.23 10.93 12.01
CA ARG A 65 -10.53 11.92 12.88
C ARG A 65 -9.59 11.25 13.88
N GLU A 66 -10.05 10.18 14.48
CA GLU A 66 -9.31 9.43 15.50
C GLU A 66 -8.33 8.40 14.91
N PHE A 67 -8.32 8.22 13.59
CA PHE A 67 -7.45 7.26 12.93
C PHE A 67 -5.98 7.63 13.07
N ALA A 68 -5.25 6.87 13.90
CA ALA A 68 -3.90 7.19 14.33
C ALA A 68 -2.79 6.75 13.35
N ARG A 69 -3.14 6.15 12.22
CA ARG A 69 -2.21 5.71 11.19
C ARG A 69 -2.11 6.73 10.06
N PRO A 70 -1.10 6.60 9.15
CA PRO A 70 -0.97 7.50 8.02
C PRO A 70 -2.21 7.58 7.14
N VAL A 71 -2.52 8.80 6.68
CA VAL A 71 -3.66 9.08 5.79
C VAL A 71 -3.17 9.78 4.54
N PHE A 72 -3.69 9.36 3.37
CA PHE A 72 -3.44 10.01 2.09
C PHE A 72 -4.75 10.52 1.49
N GLY A 73 -4.85 11.82 1.24
CA GLY A 73 -6.02 12.44 0.60
C GLY A 73 -5.71 12.97 -0.79
N THR A 74 -6.50 12.61 -1.82
CA THR A 74 -6.36 13.16 -3.17
C THR A 74 -7.56 14.01 -3.55
N CYS A 75 -7.34 15.18 -4.15
CA CYS A 75 -8.39 16.09 -4.65
C CYS A 75 -9.48 16.35 -3.59
N ALA A 76 -10.66 15.72 -3.70
CA ALA A 76 -11.71 15.81 -2.67
C ALA A 76 -11.26 15.30 -1.30
N GLY A 77 -10.39 14.30 -1.25
CA GLY A 77 -9.80 13.78 0.00
C GLY A 77 -8.98 14.84 0.74
N MET A 78 -8.22 15.67 0.02
CA MET A 78 -7.52 16.82 0.60
C MET A 78 -8.50 17.84 1.22
N ILE A 79 -9.62 18.12 0.54
CA ILE A 79 -10.67 19.01 1.06
C ILE A 79 -11.28 18.42 2.35
N LEU A 80 -11.53 17.11 2.39
CA LEU A 80 -12.13 16.49 3.59
C LEU A 80 -11.21 16.58 4.81
N LEU A 81 -9.91 16.50 4.62
CA LEU A 81 -8.93 16.48 5.72
C LEU A 81 -8.62 17.88 6.28
N ASP A 82 -8.94 18.96 5.55
CA ASP A 82 -8.59 20.34 5.91
C ASP A 82 -9.23 20.83 7.23
N ARG A 83 -8.79 22.01 7.70
CA ARG A 83 -9.27 22.65 8.95
C ARG A 83 -10.78 22.80 9.01
N ASN A 84 -11.43 23.06 7.86
CA ASN A 84 -12.83 23.44 7.79
C ASN A 84 -13.79 22.24 7.71
N HIS A 85 -13.24 21.02 7.54
CA HIS A 85 -14.02 19.78 7.43
C HIS A 85 -13.70 18.80 8.57
N LEU A 86 -12.78 17.85 8.36
CA LEU A 86 -12.38 16.90 9.41
C LEU A 86 -11.40 17.52 10.42
N GLY A 87 -10.69 18.58 10.05
CA GLY A 87 -9.81 19.32 10.94
C GLY A 87 -8.57 18.55 11.40
N VAL A 88 -8.12 17.56 10.62
CA VAL A 88 -6.95 16.73 10.95
C VAL A 88 -5.66 17.18 10.27
N LEU A 89 -5.77 18.10 9.31
CA LEU A 89 -4.67 18.66 8.53
C LEU A 89 -4.65 20.18 8.72
N ASP A 90 -3.48 20.75 9.05
CA ASP A 90 -3.32 22.20 9.25
C ASP A 90 -3.20 22.95 7.91
N LEU A 91 -4.24 22.84 7.10
CA LEU A 91 -4.37 23.38 5.76
C LEU A 91 -5.76 23.98 5.57
N GLU A 92 -5.86 25.07 4.82
CA GLU A 92 -7.13 25.60 4.32
C GLU A 92 -7.21 25.47 2.81
N VAL A 93 -8.30 24.88 2.32
CA VAL A 93 -8.48 24.52 0.92
C VAL A 93 -9.66 25.30 0.31
N ALA A 94 -9.39 26.02 -0.78
CA ALA A 94 -10.42 26.68 -1.58
C ALA A 94 -10.90 25.73 -2.69
N ARG A 95 -12.22 25.50 -2.72
CA ARG A 95 -12.87 24.73 -3.79
C ARG A 95 -13.13 25.60 -5.00
N ASN A 96 -13.08 25.00 -6.21
CA ASN A 96 -13.41 25.67 -7.49
C ASN A 96 -12.55 26.92 -7.79
N ALA A 97 -11.34 26.98 -7.32
CA ALA A 97 -10.48 28.15 -7.41
C ALA A 97 -9.89 28.38 -8.82
N TYR A 98 -9.89 27.36 -9.69
CA TYR A 98 -9.44 27.50 -11.09
C TYR A 98 -10.51 28.05 -12.03
N GLY A 99 -11.65 28.54 -11.50
CA GLY A 99 -12.73 29.14 -12.30
C GLY A 99 -13.59 28.12 -13.04
N ARG A 100 -14.67 28.61 -13.69
CA ARG A 100 -15.64 27.74 -14.39
C ARG A 100 -15.13 27.12 -15.68
N GLN A 101 -14.02 27.60 -16.25
CA GLN A 101 -13.55 27.21 -17.59
C GLN A 101 -12.39 26.25 -17.63
N VAL A 102 -11.60 26.07 -16.56
CA VAL A 102 -10.51 25.10 -16.53
C VAL A 102 -10.94 23.88 -15.73
N ALA A 103 -11.67 22.99 -16.39
CA ALA A 103 -12.22 21.82 -15.72
C ALA A 103 -11.18 20.74 -15.46
N SER A 104 -10.20 20.57 -16.36
CA SER A 104 -9.16 19.52 -16.27
C SER A 104 -7.96 19.87 -17.13
N PHE A 105 -6.76 19.55 -16.62
CA PHE A 105 -5.49 19.69 -17.34
C PHE A 105 -4.48 18.69 -16.77
N GLU A 106 -3.38 18.52 -17.47
CA GLU A 106 -2.22 17.75 -17.00
C GLU A 106 -1.00 18.66 -16.97
N ALA A 107 -0.13 18.47 -15.99
CA ALA A 107 1.11 19.21 -15.83
C ALA A 107 2.23 18.31 -15.34
N ASP A 108 3.46 18.67 -15.69
CA ASP A 108 4.66 18.04 -15.15
C ASP A 108 5.06 18.83 -13.90
N LEU A 109 5.25 18.13 -12.79
CA LEU A 109 5.55 18.67 -11.48
C LEU A 109 6.99 18.29 -11.10
N GLU A 110 7.72 19.21 -10.49
CA GLU A 110 8.97 18.90 -9.83
C GLU A 110 8.67 18.30 -8.46
N LEU A 111 9.07 17.05 -8.25
CA LEU A 111 8.88 16.36 -7.00
C LEU A 111 10.16 16.45 -6.16
N ASP A 112 10.07 16.99 -4.95
CA ASP A 112 11.20 17.11 -4.04
C ASP A 112 11.93 15.77 -3.85
N GLY A 113 13.26 15.80 -4.10
CA GLY A 113 14.14 14.62 -4.04
C GLY A 113 14.05 13.67 -5.24
N ASP A 114 13.41 14.05 -6.37
CA ASP A 114 13.40 13.25 -7.61
C ASP A 114 13.75 14.13 -8.82
N GLU A 115 14.69 13.67 -9.66
CA GLU A 115 15.11 14.40 -10.86
C GLU A 115 14.12 14.27 -12.03
N ARG A 116 13.21 13.32 -11.96
CA ARG A 116 12.21 13.07 -13.03
C ARG A 116 10.92 13.82 -12.73
N PRO A 117 10.37 14.54 -13.69
CA PRO A 117 9.08 15.20 -13.51
C PRO A 117 7.99 14.17 -13.19
N LEU A 118 7.05 14.54 -12.33
CA LEU A 118 5.87 13.78 -11.97
C LEU A 118 4.68 14.28 -12.79
N ARG A 119 3.99 13.39 -13.49
CA ARG A 119 2.77 13.77 -14.22
C ARG A 119 1.59 13.93 -13.27
N GLY A 120 1.10 15.16 -13.11
CA GLY A 120 -0.11 15.49 -12.35
C GLY A 120 -1.34 15.60 -13.26
N VAL A 121 -2.42 14.88 -12.92
CA VAL A 121 -3.73 14.97 -13.57
C VAL A 121 -4.65 15.77 -12.66
N PHE A 122 -5.05 16.95 -13.11
CA PHE A 122 -5.89 17.88 -12.36
C PHE A 122 -7.31 17.88 -12.93
N ILE A 123 -8.31 17.54 -12.09
CA ILE A 123 -9.72 17.51 -12.48
C ILE A 123 -10.51 18.36 -11.47
N ARG A 124 -10.90 19.57 -11.85
CA ARG A 124 -11.54 20.54 -10.95
C ARG A 124 -10.83 20.64 -9.61
N ALA A 125 -9.49 20.67 -9.68
CA ALA A 125 -8.63 20.55 -8.53
C ALA A 125 -8.88 21.66 -7.49
N PRO A 126 -8.77 21.35 -6.20
CA PRO A 126 -8.76 22.37 -5.16
C PRO A 126 -7.43 23.13 -5.17
N ARG A 127 -7.44 24.37 -4.66
CA ARG A 127 -6.24 25.17 -4.41
C ARG A 127 -6.01 25.33 -2.91
N VAL A 128 -4.76 25.36 -2.53
CA VAL A 128 -4.38 25.67 -1.16
C VAL A 128 -4.51 27.17 -0.93
N ALA A 129 -5.33 27.57 0.04
CA ALA A 129 -5.52 28.98 0.42
C ALA A 129 -4.59 29.40 1.55
N ASN A 130 -4.30 28.49 2.48
CA ASN A 130 -3.41 28.72 3.61
C ASN A 130 -2.71 27.43 4.03
N VAL A 131 -1.41 27.52 4.30
CA VAL A 131 -0.56 26.40 4.72
C VAL A 131 -0.10 26.64 6.16
N GLY A 132 -0.30 25.64 7.03
CA GLY A 132 0.20 25.67 8.40
C GLY A 132 1.72 25.62 8.46
N THR A 133 2.30 26.11 9.55
CA THR A 133 3.77 26.24 9.69
C THR A 133 4.52 24.91 9.78
N ALA A 134 3.83 23.82 10.10
CA ALA A 134 4.38 22.48 10.21
C ALA A 134 4.16 21.62 8.95
N VAL A 135 3.54 22.20 7.91
CA VAL A 135 3.22 21.50 6.67
C VAL A 135 4.36 21.67 5.65
N ASP A 136 4.89 20.55 5.19
CA ASP A 136 5.94 20.51 4.17
C ASP A 136 5.31 20.51 2.75
N VAL A 137 5.81 21.36 1.85
CA VAL A 137 5.45 21.36 0.43
C VAL A 137 6.41 20.44 -0.31
N LEU A 138 5.90 19.37 -0.91
CA LEU A 138 6.69 18.36 -1.62
C LEU A 138 6.66 18.55 -3.14
N ALA A 139 5.67 19.24 -3.67
CA ALA A 139 5.61 19.70 -5.06
C ALA A 139 4.70 20.91 -5.17
N ASP A 140 5.01 21.80 -6.10
CA ASP A 140 4.18 22.95 -6.48
C ASP A 140 3.94 22.97 -8.00
N LEU A 141 2.95 23.78 -8.40
CA LEU A 141 2.67 24.10 -9.79
C LEU A 141 2.60 25.64 -9.89
N ASP A 142 3.58 26.24 -10.57
CA ASP A 142 3.67 27.71 -10.72
C ASP A 142 3.67 28.45 -9.37
N GLY A 143 4.30 27.87 -8.35
CA GLY A 143 4.37 28.42 -6.99
C GLY A 143 3.14 28.10 -6.12
N GLU A 144 2.19 27.33 -6.62
CA GLU A 144 1.04 26.87 -5.84
C GLU A 144 1.27 25.45 -5.31
N PRO A 145 1.21 25.21 -4.00
CA PRO A 145 1.39 23.89 -3.42
C PRO A 145 0.35 22.89 -3.93
N VAL A 146 0.80 21.74 -4.45
CA VAL A 146 -0.07 20.70 -5.01
C VAL A 146 0.13 19.32 -4.37
N LEU A 147 1.30 19.07 -3.72
CA LEU A 147 1.56 17.88 -2.91
C LEU A 147 2.17 18.34 -1.59
N LEU A 148 1.54 17.98 -0.48
CA LEU A 148 1.93 18.45 0.84
C LEU A 148 1.92 17.30 1.86
N ARG A 149 2.73 17.45 2.92
CA ARG A 149 2.79 16.53 4.06
C ARG A 149 2.67 17.29 5.37
N ASP A 150 1.82 16.80 6.26
CA ASP A 150 1.72 17.23 7.66
C ASP A 150 1.88 15.99 8.56
N GLY A 151 3.08 15.80 9.09
CA GLY A 151 3.40 14.62 9.91
C GLY A 151 3.07 13.30 9.18
N ARG A 152 2.00 12.61 9.60
CA ARG A 152 1.53 11.35 9.01
C ARG A 152 0.48 11.51 7.89
N ILE A 153 0.13 12.74 7.53
CA ILE A 153 -0.88 13.02 6.51
C ILE A 153 -0.19 13.50 5.24
N LEU A 154 -0.47 12.82 4.12
CA LEU A 154 -0.06 13.21 2.77
C LEU A 154 -1.31 13.68 2.02
N VAL A 155 -1.21 14.77 1.27
CA VAL A 155 -2.32 15.23 0.43
C VAL A 155 -1.84 15.71 -0.93
N ALA A 156 -2.65 15.45 -1.96
CA ALA A 156 -2.44 15.94 -3.31
C ALA A 156 -3.69 16.64 -3.83
N SER A 157 -3.54 17.78 -4.50
CA SER A 157 -4.66 18.45 -5.18
C SER A 157 -5.04 17.78 -6.51
N PHE A 158 -4.19 16.90 -7.03
CA PHE A 158 -4.31 16.16 -8.29
C PHE A 158 -4.62 14.67 -8.06
N HIS A 159 -4.73 13.91 -9.15
CA HIS A 159 -5.11 12.50 -9.20
C HIS A 159 -3.93 11.61 -9.61
N PRO A 160 -3.02 11.22 -8.72
CA PRO A 160 -1.90 10.34 -9.06
C PRO A 160 -2.36 8.92 -9.43
N GLU A 161 -3.57 8.52 -9.01
CA GLU A 161 -4.17 7.22 -9.32
C GLU A 161 -4.58 7.08 -10.79
N LEU A 162 -4.61 8.16 -11.55
CA LEU A 162 -4.98 8.17 -12.97
C LEU A 162 -3.78 8.12 -13.92
N THR A 163 -2.58 7.92 -13.39
CA THR A 163 -1.34 7.78 -14.16
C THR A 163 -0.68 6.43 -13.87
N ASP A 164 0.31 6.07 -14.69
CA ASP A 164 1.14 4.90 -14.42
C ASP A 164 2.27 5.18 -13.43
N ASP A 165 2.47 6.45 -13.06
CA ASP A 165 3.48 6.88 -12.10
C ASP A 165 3.03 6.58 -10.67
N THR A 166 3.73 5.67 -10.01
CA THR A 166 3.39 5.20 -8.66
C THR A 166 4.08 5.96 -7.54
N ARG A 167 4.99 6.89 -7.84
CA ARG A 167 5.86 7.55 -6.85
C ARG A 167 5.12 8.23 -5.69
N VAL A 168 3.96 8.84 -5.93
CA VAL A 168 3.17 9.45 -4.84
C VAL A 168 2.61 8.39 -3.90
N HIS A 169 2.11 7.27 -4.44
CA HIS A 169 1.65 6.15 -3.63
C HIS A 169 2.81 5.45 -2.90
N GLU A 170 3.98 5.33 -3.54
CA GLU A 170 5.20 4.82 -2.91
C GLU A 170 5.60 5.68 -1.71
N ARG A 171 5.62 7.02 -1.85
CA ARG A 171 5.86 7.95 -0.72
C ARG A 171 4.86 7.74 0.43
N PHE A 172 3.59 7.52 0.11
CA PHE A 172 2.59 7.19 1.13
C PHE A 172 2.89 5.85 1.82
N LEU A 173 3.25 4.81 1.06
CA LEU A 173 3.60 3.51 1.63
C LEU A 173 4.89 3.58 2.47
N ASP A 174 5.85 4.43 2.10
CA ASP A 174 7.05 4.67 2.91
C ASP A 174 6.69 5.35 4.23
N LEU A 175 5.78 6.33 4.20
CA LEU A 175 5.25 6.95 5.42
C LEU A 175 4.58 5.92 6.34
N VAL A 176 3.84 4.96 5.78
CA VAL A 176 3.25 3.85 6.54
C VAL A 176 4.33 2.95 7.17
N ARG A 177 5.41 2.65 6.44
CA ARG A 177 6.54 1.85 6.97
C ARG A 177 7.29 2.58 8.08
N GLU A 178 7.54 3.87 7.90
CA GLU A 178 8.18 4.73 8.91
C GLU A 178 7.38 4.73 10.22
N GLU A 179 6.07 4.92 10.13
CA GLU A 179 5.20 4.96 11.30
C GLU A 179 5.12 3.60 12.00
N ALA A 180 5.01 2.51 11.23
CA ALA A 180 5.05 1.16 11.79
C ALA A 180 6.35 0.88 12.56
N SER A 181 7.48 1.42 12.09
CA SER A 181 8.79 1.26 12.75
C SER A 181 8.94 2.03 14.07
N ARG A 182 8.13 3.09 14.26
CA ARG A 182 8.13 3.91 15.48
C ARG A 182 7.31 3.32 16.62
N LEU A 183 6.46 2.32 16.33
CA LEU A 183 5.59 1.72 17.35
C LEU A 183 6.37 0.81 18.30
N PRO A 184 6.12 0.88 19.62
CA PRO A 184 6.71 -0.02 20.58
C PRO A 184 6.29 -1.46 20.27
N GLY A 185 7.24 -2.32 19.93
CA GLY A 185 7.01 -3.74 19.56
C GLY A 185 7.44 -4.10 18.14
N ALA A 186 7.64 -3.12 17.24
CA ALA A 186 8.15 -3.39 15.89
C ALA A 186 9.57 -3.99 15.91
N SER A 187 10.41 -3.60 16.89
CA SER A 187 11.76 -4.14 17.10
C SER A 187 11.73 -5.63 17.45
N LEU A 188 10.81 -6.04 18.33
CA LEU A 188 10.69 -7.45 18.75
C LEU A 188 10.18 -8.36 17.63
N ALA A 189 9.29 -7.87 16.79
CA ALA A 189 8.78 -8.64 15.64
C ALA A 189 9.84 -8.81 14.56
N LYS A 190 10.67 -7.78 14.32
CA LYS A 190 11.79 -7.82 13.38
C LYS A 190 12.88 -8.80 13.85
N GLU A 191 13.27 -8.72 15.12
CA GLU A 191 14.23 -9.65 15.73
C GLU A 191 13.72 -11.10 15.72
N ALA A 192 12.43 -11.32 15.93
CA ALA A 192 11.82 -12.66 15.88
C ALA A 192 11.78 -13.22 14.42
N SER A 193 11.58 -12.37 13.42
CA SER A 193 11.65 -12.75 12.00
C SER A 193 13.07 -13.09 11.59
N GLU A 194 14.04 -12.24 11.94
CA GLU A 194 15.46 -12.46 11.65
C GLU A 194 16.01 -13.72 12.32
N ARG A 195 15.56 -14.03 13.55
CA ARG A 195 15.90 -15.28 14.25
C ARG A 195 15.33 -16.52 13.55
N ARG A 196 14.11 -16.43 12.99
CA ARG A 196 13.48 -17.53 12.23
C ARG A 196 14.21 -17.78 10.92
N GLU A 197 14.55 -16.75 10.17
CA GLU A 197 15.30 -16.86 8.92
C GLU A 197 16.71 -17.40 9.13
N GLY A 198 17.41 -16.93 10.18
CA GLY A 198 18.72 -17.45 10.57
C GLY A 198 18.70 -18.92 11.05
N GLN A 199 17.57 -19.40 11.57
CA GLN A 199 17.40 -20.78 11.98
C GLN A 199 17.13 -21.72 10.81
N TYR A 200 16.40 -21.24 9.79
CA TYR A 200 16.16 -21.99 8.55
C TYR A 200 17.43 -22.15 7.72
N SER A 201 18.25 -21.09 7.61
CA SER A 201 19.54 -21.15 6.90
C SER A 201 20.53 -22.15 7.51
N ARG A 202 20.60 -22.23 8.85
CA ARG A 202 21.49 -23.20 9.55
C ARG A 202 21.03 -24.65 9.46
N THR A 203 19.75 -24.92 9.27
CA THR A 203 19.24 -26.28 9.07
C THR A 203 19.50 -26.79 7.67
N ASP A 204 19.49 -25.91 6.67
CA ASP A 204 19.76 -26.27 5.27
C ASP A 204 21.26 -26.54 5.04
N GLU A 205 22.16 -25.77 5.66
CA GLU A 205 23.61 -26.05 5.63
C GLU A 205 23.98 -27.39 6.31
N ARG A 206 23.29 -27.77 7.38
CA ARG A 206 23.50 -29.04 8.05
C ARG A 206 23.01 -30.21 7.19
N ARG A 207 21.92 -30.06 6.47
CA ARG A 207 21.40 -31.07 5.52
C ARG A 207 22.32 -31.26 4.34
N SER A 208 22.87 -30.19 3.77
CA SER A 208 23.80 -30.24 2.63
C SER A 208 25.14 -30.89 3.00
N ARG A 209 25.63 -30.75 4.25
CA ARG A 209 26.86 -31.43 4.73
C ARG A 209 26.68 -32.92 5.03
N SER A 210 25.46 -33.36 5.33
CA SER A 210 25.16 -34.80 5.60
C SER A 210 25.11 -35.66 4.32
N ILE A 211 24.94 -35.05 3.16
CA ILE A 211 24.84 -35.76 1.85
C ILE A 211 26.22 -35.98 1.22
N LEU A 212 27.29 -35.34 1.74
CA LEU A 212 28.65 -35.39 1.17
C LEU A 212 29.65 -36.28 1.93
N GLN A 213 29.21 -37.26 2.74
CA GLN A 213 30.13 -38.28 3.28
C GLN A 213 30.18 -39.50 2.34
N PRO A 214 31.35 -39.84 1.77
CA PRO A 214 31.52 -41.06 0.96
C PRO A 214 31.46 -42.28 1.85
N ALA A 215 30.64 -43.26 1.47
CA ALA A 215 30.61 -44.56 2.09
C ALA A 215 31.95 -45.26 1.87
N THR A 216 32.71 -45.53 2.93
CA THR A 216 33.90 -46.38 2.90
C THR A 216 33.52 -47.82 2.74
N SER A 217 34.14 -48.43 1.72
CA SER A 217 34.06 -49.83 1.32
C SER A 217 34.34 -50.80 2.48
N GLY A 218 33.40 -51.72 2.69
CA GLY A 218 33.64 -52.99 3.39
C GLY A 218 33.38 -54.13 2.47
N ALA A 219 34.44 -54.79 1.98
CA ALA A 219 34.40 -56.01 1.22
C ALA A 219 33.95 -57.17 2.12
N GLY A 220 33.04 -57.98 1.63
CA GLY A 220 32.61 -59.24 2.28
C GLY A 220 32.00 -60.17 1.22
N GLU A 221 32.80 -61.16 0.85
CA GLU A 221 32.48 -62.25 -0.07
C GLU A 221 31.31 -63.12 0.41
N ALA A 222 30.61 -63.67 -0.51
CA ALA A 222 30.28 -65.09 -0.69
C ALA A 222 28.82 -65.46 -0.96
N ARG A 223 28.73 -66.14 -2.03
CA ARG A 223 27.97 -67.39 -2.37
C ARG A 223 26.62 -67.24 -3.08
N LEU A 224 26.75 -67.71 -4.31
CA LEU A 224 25.70 -68.26 -5.17
C LEU A 224 24.80 -69.25 -4.43
N ARG A 225 23.52 -69.23 -4.68
CA ARG A 225 22.68 -70.39 -4.97
C ARG A 225 21.52 -70.02 -5.89
N SER A 226 21.40 -70.88 -6.90
CA SER A 226 20.46 -70.94 -7.98
C SER A 226 19.07 -71.45 -7.56
N ALA A 227 18.15 -71.29 -8.48
CA ALA A 227 16.87 -71.96 -8.72
C ALA A 227 15.68 -71.05 -8.35
N GLY A 228 14.73 -70.88 -9.15
CA GLY A 228 14.11 -71.55 -10.25
C GLY A 228 12.67 -71.07 -10.32
N GLY A 229 12.17 -70.76 -11.49
CA GLY A 229 10.90 -71.19 -11.98
C GLY A 229 9.65 -70.43 -11.59
N GLY A 230 8.89 -70.00 -12.55
CA GLY A 230 7.46 -69.89 -12.42
C GLY A 230 6.81 -68.73 -13.23
N ALA A 231 6.35 -69.14 -14.35
CA ALA A 231 5.55 -68.43 -15.33
C ALA A 231 4.08 -68.21 -14.84
N GLY A 232 3.39 -67.27 -15.47
CA GLY A 232 1.93 -67.17 -15.48
C GLY A 232 1.55 -65.72 -15.68
N GLN A 233 1.36 -65.24 -16.85
CA GLN A 233 0.17 -65.18 -17.74
C GLN A 233 -1.04 -64.49 -17.10
N GLY A 234 -1.45 -63.44 -17.73
CA GLY A 234 -2.82 -63.33 -18.21
C GLY A 234 -3.58 -62.08 -17.75
N GLY A 235 -4.00 -61.31 -18.72
CA GLY A 235 -5.36 -60.89 -19.01
C GLY A 235 -5.59 -59.39 -18.79
N GLU A 236 -5.53 -58.59 -19.77
CA GLU A 236 -6.61 -58.06 -20.69
C GLU A 236 -7.94 -57.73 -20.02
N ASN A 237 -8.33 -56.52 -20.21
CA ASN A 237 -9.58 -55.93 -20.74
C ASN A 237 -10.05 -54.73 -19.92
N VAL A 238 -10.08 -53.51 -20.53
CA VAL A 238 -11.03 -52.87 -21.46
C VAL A 238 -12.33 -52.38 -20.83
N ARG A 239 -12.55 -51.02 -21.00
CA ARG A 239 -13.79 -50.24 -21.07
C ARG A 239 -14.67 -50.10 -19.82
N ALA A 240 -14.97 -48.91 -19.41
CA ALA A 240 -15.89 -47.93 -19.97
C ALA A 240 -15.55 -46.53 -19.42
#